data_86247fcbb9d8f4f504bef02bcfff5012
#
_entry.id   86247fcbb9d8f4f504bef02bcfff5012
#
_cell.length_a   1.000
_cell.length_b   1.000
_cell.length_c   1.000
_cell.angle_alpha   90.00
_cell.angle_beta   90.00
_cell.angle_gamma   90.00
#
_symmetry.space_group_name_H-M   'P 1'
#
loop_
_entity.id
_entity.type
_entity.pdbx_description
1 polymer ?
#
loop_
_entity_poly.entity_id
_entity_poly.type
_entity_poly.pdbx_seq_one_letter_code
_entity_poly.pdbx_strand_id
1 'polypeptide(L)'
;MNRFKIIVGLFLTSLSFAQELKKEVVDVAVVKSNYLDSIKASFNSHNTSNCIDQRWLAELTNEDIFEEIYSDVIETDIDSLVTFDLPTDVLKKRLKALDDKSPFNIEYNPALENVIKNFLKKRQSAYERLMAISEYYFPMFEEHLAKYNVPLEIKYLAIVESALNPKAKSRVGATGLWQFMYPTGKQYDLEVNSFVDERYDPLKATEAACQYLSSLYQIFGDWSMVLASYNAGPGNVSKAIRRSGGSQNYWNIRKNLPRETANYVPAFLATMYIYEYHKEHNFKPKKAPLTYFETDTIMIKRRISFEQISELLDVPMEQITFLNPIYKLDIIPYQEDKAHFLRLPKDKLGIFVSNEEKIYAYVDFLDTFKEKTILPTETNEAIVSNTKYHKIRKGESLGLIANKYNVSVSQLKKWNGIRGNSIQAGKKIKIISSVHISSNSTENNNQNTENQIYRVRKGDSLYSIAKKFPGISAEDIKKWNGISGNNIRPGMTLNING
;
A
#
# COMPACT_ATOMS: atom_id res chain seq x y z
N MET A 1 -12.61 -34.92 -56.56
CA MET A 1 -11.59 -35.44 -55.61
C MET A 1 -10.50 -34.40 -55.21
N ASN A 2 -10.60 -33.11 -55.57
CA ASN A 2 -9.52 -32.13 -55.31
C ASN A 2 -9.83 -31.08 -54.21
N ARG A 3 -11.03 -31.07 -53.60
CA ARG A 3 -11.37 -30.11 -52.54
C ARG A 3 -11.04 -30.61 -51.12
N PHE A 4 -10.82 -31.90 -50.93
CA PHE A 4 -10.50 -32.48 -49.60
C PHE A 4 -9.01 -32.36 -49.19
N LYS A 5 -8.11 -32.22 -50.15
CA LYS A 5 -6.66 -32.12 -49.87
C LYS A 5 -6.22 -30.72 -49.41
N ILE A 6 -6.97 -29.65 -49.70
CA ILE A 6 -6.62 -28.26 -49.31
C ILE A 6 -6.98 -28.03 -47.82
N ILE A 7 -8.06 -28.63 -47.31
CA ILE A 7 -8.50 -28.44 -45.94
C ILE A 7 -7.56 -29.17 -44.91
N VAL A 8 -7.03 -30.32 -45.29
CA VAL A 8 -6.08 -31.08 -44.48
C VAL A 8 -4.71 -30.36 -44.38
N GLY A 9 -4.29 -29.66 -45.45
CA GLY A 9 -3.04 -28.89 -45.43
C GLY A 9 -3.09 -27.67 -44.52
N LEU A 10 -4.23 -26.97 -44.44
CA LEU A 10 -4.41 -25.81 -43.55
C LEU A 10 -4.50 -26.18 -42.07
N PHE A 11 -5.05 -27.36 -41.74
CA PHE A 11 -5.09 -27.85 -40.34
C PHE A 11 -3.72 -28.33 -39.84
N LEU A 12 -2.90 -28.89 -40.72
CA LEU A 12 -1.54 -29.33 -40.35
C LEU A 12 -0.59 -28.14 -40.18
N THR A 13 -0.76 -27.04 -40.90
CA THR A 13 0.05 -25.83 -40.72
C THR A 13 -0.30 -25.07 -39.45
N SER A 14 -1.57 -25.02 -39.03
CA SER A 14 -1.96 -24.37 -37.76
C SER A 14 -1.51 -25.18 -36.54
N LEU A 15 -1.50 -26.49 -36.59
CA LEU A 15 -0.97 -27.35 -35.52
C LEU A 15 0.56 -27.23 -35.40
N SER A 16 1.28 -27.17 -36.51
CA SER A 16 2.74 -26.99 -36.51
C SER A 16 3.12 -25.62 -35.97
N PHE A 17 2.40 -24.55 -36.29
CA PHE A 17 2.64 -23.22 -35.76
C PHE A 17 2.38 -23.12 -34.25
N ALA A 18 1.33 -23.76 -33.75
CA ALA A 18 1.03 -23.83 -32.30
C ALA A 18 2.05 -24.69 -31.54
N GLN A 19 2.58 -25.75 -32.16
CA GLN A 19 3.66 -26.55 -31.59
C GLN A 19 5.00 -25.83 -31.62
N GLU A 20 5.30 -25.08 -32.67
CA GLU A 20 6.52 -24.26 -32.78
C GLU A 20 6.53 -23.13 -31.74
N LEU A 21 5.42 -22.40 -31.57
CA LEU A 21 5.27 -21.39 -30.52
C LEU A 21 5.40 -21.97 -29.10
N LYS A 22 4.81 -23.13 -28.83
CA LYS A 22 5.00 -23.82 -27.55
C LYS A 22 6.44 -24.25 -27.32
N LYS A 23 7.10 -24.74 -28.36
CA LYS A 23 8.51 -25.16 -28.29
C LYS A 23 9.44 -23.97 -28.06
N GLU A 24 9.21 -22.84 -28.74
CA GLU A 24 10.01 -21.62 -28.57
C GLU A 24 9.86 -21.03 -27.17
N VAL A 25 8.65 -20.99 -26.60
CA VAL A 25 8.39 -20.53 -25.23
C VAL A 25 9.03 -21.46 -24.19
N VAL A 26 8.98 -22.78 -24.40
CA VAL A 26 9.65 -23.75 -23.53
C VAL A 26 11.15 -23.61 -23.60
N ASP A 27 11.72 -23.43 -24.80
CA ASP A 27 13.18 -23.27 -24.97
C ASP A 27 13.69 -21.98 -24.30
N VAL A 28 12.94 -20.87 -24.36
CA VAL A 28 13.31 -19.61 -23.67
C VAL A 28 13.24 -19.77 -22.15
N ALA A 29 12.24 -20.46 -21.62
CA ALA A 29 12.12 -20.70 -20.18
C ALA A 29 13.28 -21.59 -19.66
N VAL A 30 13.64 -22.62 -20.41
CA VAL A 30 14.77 -23.51 -20.08
C VAL A 30 16.10 -22.75 -20.14
N VAL A 31 16.32 -21.88 -21.14
CA VAL A 31 17.53 -21.06 -21.25
C VAL A 31 17.65 -20.10 -20.07
N LYS A 32 16.55 -19.46 -19.67
CA LYS A 32 16.52 -18.57 -18.50
C LYS A 32 16.83 -19.32 -17.20
N SER A 33 16.20 -20.50 -16.98
CA SER A 33 16.45 -21.32 -15.79
C SER A 33 17.91 -21.79 -15.74
N ASN A 34 18.46 -22.32 -16.82
CA ASN A 34 19.84 -22.78 -16.87
C ASN A 34 20.85 -21.65 -16.62
N TYR A 35 20.57 -20.45 -17.13
CA TYR A 35 21.44 -19.29 -16.91
C TYR A 35 21.36 -18.81 -15.46
N LEU A 36 20.16 -18.77 -14.87
CA LEU A 36 19.95 -18.42 -13.46
C LEU A 36 20.71 -19.42 -12.55
N ASP A 37 20.56 -20.71 -12.78
CA ASP A 37 21.23 -21.76 -12.00
C ASP A 37 22.75 -21.66 -12.12
N SER A 38 23.28 -21.37 -13.32
CA SER A 38 24.70 -21.16 -13.56
C SER A 38 25.24 -19.94 -12.80
N ILE A 39 24.51 -18.84 -12.81
CA ILE A 39 24.87 -17.62 -12.07
C ILE A 39 24.85 -17.86 -10.57
N LYS A 40 23.77 -18.48 -10.03
CA LYS A 40 23.65 -18.82 -8.60
C LYS A 40 24.77 -19.75 -8.15
N ALA A 41 25.08 -20.78 -8.92
CA ALA A 41 26.19 -21.71 -8.63
C ALA A 41 27.56 -21.01 -8.60
N SER A 42 27.71 -19.88 -9.29
CA SER A 42 28.95 -19.07 -9.32
C SER A 42 29.03 -18.06 -8.16
N PHE A 43 27.98 -17.88 -7.36
CA PHE A 43 27.97 -16.91 -6.26
C PHE A 43 28.95 -17.31 -5.16
N ASN A 44 29.65 -16.32 -4.63
CA ASN A 44 30.42 -16.49 -3.39
C ASN A 44 29.40 -16.64 -2.25
N SER A 45 29.31 -17.83 -1.66
CA SER A 45 28.39 -18.14 -0.57
C SER A 45 28.93 -17.60 0.76
N HIS A 46 28.10 -16.88 1.50
CA HIS A 46 28.30 -16.59 2.90
C HIS A 46 27.36 -17.48 3.74
N ASN A 47 27.93 -18.16 4.72
CA ASN A 47 27.30 -19.29 5.45
C ASN A 47 26.37 -18.85 6.58
N THR A 48 25.38 -17.96 6.32
CA THR A 48 24.31 -17.70 7.29
C THR A 48 23.09 -17.09 6.56
N SER A 49 22.08 -17.87 6.29
CA SER A 49 20.80 -17.35 5.79
C SER A 49 19.71 -17.50 6.86
N ASN A 50 19.44 -16.43 7.58
CA ASN A 50 18.21 -16.34 8.36
C ASN A 50 17.11 -15.74 7.47
N CYS A 51 16.31 -16.58 6.82
CA CYS A 51 15.06 -16.15 6.22
C CYS A 51 14.12 -15.69 7.34
N ILE A 52 13.51 -14.52 7.19
CA ILE A 52 12.42 -14.08 8.08
C ILE A 52 11.29 -15.11 7.93
N ASP A 53 10.74 -15.60 9.06
CA ASP A 53 9.57 -16.48 9.05
C ASP A 53 8.42 -15.76 8.33
N GLN A 54 7.82 -16.39 7.32
CA GLN A 54 6.69 -15.83 6.57
C GLN A 54 5.52 -15.45 7.47
N ARG A 55 5.34 -16.15 8.60
CA ARG A 55 4.35 -15.79 9.61
C ARG A 55 4.65 -14.46 10.27
N TRP A 56 5.94 -14.15 10.48
CA TRP A 56 6.35 -12.86 11.02
C TRP A 56 6.13 -11.71 10.01
N LEU A 57 6.40 -11.94 8.74
CA LEU A 57 6.09 -10.97 7.69
C LEU A 57 4.60 -10.69 7.59
N ALA A 58 3.75 -11.73 7.71
CA ALA A 58 2.31 -11.55 7.74
C ALA A 58 1.85 -10.71 8.95
N GLU A 59 2.50 -10.87 10.11
CA GLU A 59 2.24 -10.03 11.29
C GLU A 59 2.62 -8.56 11.06
N LEU A 60 3.80 -8.32 10.45
CA LEU A 60 4.31 -6.96 10.17
C LEU A 60 3.49 -6.19 9.13
N THR A 61 2.74 -6.88 8.28
CA THR A 61 1.94 -6.29 7.19
C THR A 61 0.43 -6.43 7.41
N ASN A 62 0.00 -6.84 8.60
CA ASN A 62 -1.40 -7.11 8.89
C ASN A 62 -2.24 -5.83 8.93
N GLU A 63 -3.18 -5.72 7.98
CA GLU A 63 -4.10 -4.58 7.90
C GLU A 63 -5.19 -4.61 9.00
N ASP A 64 -5.53 -5.80 9.53
CA ASP A 64 -6.61 -5.95 10.52
C ASP A 64 -6.30 -5.18 11.81
N ILE A 65 -5.03 -5.19 12.29
CA ILE A 65 -4.63 -4.44 13.49
C ILE A 65 -4.78 -2.93 13.24
N PHE A 66 -4.40 -2.46 12.06
CA PHE A 66 -4.55 -1.05 11.71
C PHE A 66 -6.02 -0.63 11.73
N GLU A 67 -6.91 -1.41 11.11
CA GLU A 67 -8.34 -1.11 11.11
C GLU A 67 -8.93 -1.13 12.54
N GLU A 68 -8.47 -2.05 13.40
CA GLU A 68 -8.89 -2.13 14.80
C GLU A 68 -8.49 -0.90 15.61
N ILE A 69 -7.22 -0.48 15.55
CA ILE A 69 -6.72 0.69 16.28
C ILE A 69 -7.35 1.97 15.73
N TYR A 70 -7.44 2.10 14.42
CA TYR A 70 -8.03 3.27 13.76
C TYR A 70 -9.52 3.42 14.09
N SER A 71 -10.29 2.31 14.11
CA SER A 71 -11.70 2.35 14.50
C SER A 71 -11.88 2.78 15.96
N ASP A 72 -10.99 2.35 16.87
CA ASP A 72 -11.07 2.75 18.27
C ASP A 72 -10.86 4.27 18.46
N VAL A 73 -9.95 4.88 17.69
CA VAL A 73 -9.74 6.33 17.74
C VAL A 73 -10.97 7.09 17.23
N ILE A 74 -11.61 6.60 16.19
CA ILE A 74 -12.74 7.30 15.55
C ILE A 74 -14.07 7.02 16.27
N GLU A 75 -14.33 5.76 16.65
CA GLU A 75 -15.67 5.29 17.03
C GLU A 75 -15.87 5.19 18.54
N THR A 76 -14.79 5.07 19.34
CA THR A 76 -14.92 4.92 20.80
C THR A 76 -15.60 6.16 21.41
N ASP A 77 -16.68 5.92 22.15
CA ASP A 77 -17.25 6.91 23.05
C ASP A 77 -16.48 6.90 24.36
N ILE A 78 -15.46 7.77 24.43
CA ILE A 78 -14.54 7.84 25.59
C ILE A 78 -15.19 8.44 26.84
N ASP A 79 -16.38 9.01 26.72
CA ASP A 79 -17.16 9.54 27.85
C ASP A 79 -18.07 8.44 28.46
N SER A 80 -18.19 7.27 27.81
CA SER A 80 -18.93 6.11 28.34
C SER A 80 -18.12 5.32 29.37
N LEU A 81 -18.76 4.97 30.48
CA LEU A 81 -18.11 4.22 31.58
C LEU A 81 -17.73 2.81 31.13
N VAL A 82 -16.46 2.45 31.34
CA VAL A 82 -15.94 1.11 31.04
C VAL A 82 -15.55 0.40 32.34
N THR A 83 -16.15 -0.78 32.57
CA THR A 83 -15.81 -1.64 33.70
C THR A 83 -14.63 -2.53 33.36
N PHE A 84 -13.54 -2.42 34.11
CA PHE A 84 -12.34 -3.26 34.05
C PHE A 84 -11.67 -3.27 35.43
N ASP A 85 -11.00 -4.37 35.79
CA ASP A 85 -10.34 -4.52 37.09
C ASP A 85 -9.03 -3.72 37.12
N LEU A 86 -9.16 -2.42 37.29
CA LEU A 86 -8.10 -1.45 37.51
C LEU A 86 -8.64 -0.36 38.45
N PRO A 87 -8.28 -0.39 39.75
CA PRO A 87 -8.68 0.64 40.71
C PRO A 87 -8.22 2.03 40.26
N THR A 88 -9.11 3.01 40.38
CA THR A 88 -8.86 4.40 39.94
C THR A 88 -7.66 5.02 40.66
N ASP A 89 -7.44 4.70 41.94
CA ASP A 89 -6.29 5.20 42.72
C ASP A 89 -4.96 4.60 42.27
N VAL A 90 -4.97 3.33 41.83
CA VAL A 90 -3.78 2.71 41.21
C VAL A 90 -3.48 3.39 39.88
N LEU A 91 -4.51 3.62 39.08
CA LEU A 91 -4.36 4.32 37.80
C LEU A 91 -3.82 5.75 38.00
N LYS A 92 -4.39 6.51 38.94
CA LYS A 92 -3.90 7.86 39.26
C LYS A 92 -2.44 7.90 39.65
N LYS A 93 -2.00 6.96 40.49
CA LYS A 93 -0.58 6.83 40.91
C LYS A 93 0.32 6.54 39.70
N ARG A 94 -0.11 5.63 38.82
CA ARG A 94 0.64 5.25 37.61
C ARG A 94 0.73 6.39 36.61
N LEU A 95 -0.39 7.11 36.36
CA LEU A 95 -0.41 8.29 35.50
C LEU A 95 0.49 9.39 36.02
N LYS A 96 0.47 9.63 37.35
CA LYS A 96 1.40 10.60 38.01
C LYS A 96 2.86 10.18 37.85
N ALA A 97 3.18 8.89 37.97
CA ALA A 97 4.54 8.40 37.77
C ALA A 97 5.00 8.51 36.29
N LEU A 98 4.09 8.42 35.33
CA LEU A 98 4.36 8.70 33.90
C LEU A 98 4.58 10.20 33.66
N ASP A 99 3.72 11.05 34.23
CA ASP A 99 3.84 12.49 34.17
C ASP A 99 5.20 12.98 34.68
N ASP A 100 5.65 12.47 35.82
CA ASP A 100 6.93 12.84 36.42
C ASP A 100 8.18 12.45 35.61
N LYS A 101 8.03 11.53 34.62
CA LYS A 101 9.13 11.02 33.79
C LYS A 101 9.09 11.50 32.35
N SER A 102 7.99 12.10 31.94
CA SER A 102 7.68 12.41 30.57
C SER A 102 7.47 13.92 30.37
N PRO A 103 7.83 14.48 29.22
CA PRO A 103 7.54 15.88 28.90
C PRO A 103 6.07 16.12 28.53
N PHE A 104 5.24 15.08 28.59
CA PHE A 104 3.79 15.20 28.37
C PHE A 104 3.10 15.61 29.68
N ASN A 105 2.09 16.45 29.57
CA ASN A 105 1.22 16.78 30.69
C ASN A 105 0.12 15.72 30.84
N ILE A 106 0.40 14.70 31.66
CA ILE A 106 -0.46 13.51 31.83
C ILE A 106 -1.37 13.69 33.05
N GLU A 107 -2.43 14.46 32.89
CA GLU A 107 -3.41 14.64 33.93
C GLU A 107 -4.42 13.47 33.96
N TYR A 108 -4.77 13.02 35.17
CA TYR A 108 -5.91 12.10 35.29
C TYR A 108 -7.18 12.76 34.80
N ASN A 109 -7.88 12.05 33.95
CA ASN A 109 -9.21 12.43 33.46
C ASN A 109 -10.08 11.17 33.34
N PRO A 110 -11.38 11.23 33.72
CA PRO A 110 -12.28 10.07 33.57
C PRO A 110 -12.38 9.54 32.15
N ALA A 111 -12.32 10.40 31.14
CA ALA A 111 -12.29 9.97 29.74
C ALA A 111 -11.02 9.19 29.41
N LEU A 112 -9.84 9.59 29.91
CA LEU A 112 -8.61 8.84 29.76
C LEU A 112 -8.68 7.48 30.45
N GLU A 113 -9.25 7.42 31.68
CA GLU A 113 -9.47 6.15 32.38
C GLU A 113 -10.34 5.19 31.55
N ASN A 114 -11.41 5.70 30.96
CA ASN A 114 -12.30 4.89 30.10
C ASN A 114 -11.56 4.34 28.87
N VAL A 115 -10.74 5.14 28.20
CA VAL A 115 -9.93 4.68 27.06
C VAL A 115 -8.95 3.60 27.47
N ILE A 116 -8.19 3.82 28.55
CA ILE A 116 -7.23 2.83 29.09
C ILE A 116 -7.95 1.51 29.41
N LYS A 117 -9.04 1.57 30.17
CA LYS A 117 -9.81 0.37 30.54
C LYS A 117 -10.42 -0.33 29.30
N ASN A 118 -10.88 0.41 28.30
CA ASN A 118 -11.40 -0.15 27.05
C ASN A 118 -10.31 -0.90 26.29
N PHE A 119 -9.12 -0.31 26.15
CA PHE A 119 -7.99 -0.93 25.45
C PHE A 119 -7.51 -2.18 26.18
N LEU A 120 -7.32 -2.11 27.49
CA LEU A 120 -6.95 -3.27 28.32
C LEU A 120 -7.96 -4.42 28.19
N LYS A 121 -9.25 -4.10 28.14
CA LYS A 121 -10.34 -5.09 28.04
C LYS A 121 -10.42 -5.75 26.66
N LYS A 122 -10.24 -4.99 25.59
CA LYS A 122 -10.58 -5.43 24.23
C LYS A 122 -9.37 -5.70 23.34
N ARG A 123 -8.20 -5.13 23.66
CA ARG A 123 -7.08 -5.05 22.73
C ARG A 123 -5.80 -5.75 23.19
N GLN A 124 -5.89 -6.63 24.18
CA GLN A 124 -4.69 -7.32 24.71
C GLN A 124 -3.91 -8.01 23.60
N SER A 125 -4.56 -8.84 22.77
CA SER A 125 -3.89 -9.57 21.69
C SER A 125 -3.27 -8.63 20.65
N ALA A 126 -3.96 -7.53 20.27
CA ALA A 126 -3.43 -6.53 19.34
C ALA A 126 -2.17 -5.85 19.91
N TYR A 127 -2.18 -5.45 21.18
CA TYR A 127 -1.00 -4.82 21.82
C TYR A 127 0.16 -5.79 22.02
N GLU A 128 -0.08 -7.07 22.33
CA GLU A 128 0.98 -8.09 22.39
C GLU A 128 1.70 -8.25 21.03
N ARG A 129 0.94 -8.21 19.93
CA ARG A 129 1.48 -8.21 18.56
C ARG A 129 2.22 -6.90 18.25
N LEU A 130 1.64 -5.75 18.58
CA LEU A 130 2.26 -4.44 18.38
C LEU A 130 3.57 -4.30 19.16
N MET A 131 3.65 -4.82 20.37
CA MET A 131 4.89 -4.84 21.17
C MET A 131 5.99 -5.65 20.49
N ALA A 132 5.64 -6.79 19.87
CA ALA A 132 6.60 -7.57 19.09
C ALA A 132 7.06 -6.81 17.83
N ILE A 133 6.14 -6.17 17.10
CA ILE A 133 6.46 -5.36 15.92
C ILE A 133 7.31 -4.14 16.30
N SER A 134 7.05 -3.54 17.46
CA SER A 134 7.77 -2.35 17.92
C SER A 134 9.26 -2.61 18.18
N GLU A 135 9.66 -3.84 18.53
CA GLU A 135 11.08 -4.21 18.64
C GLU A 135 11.84 -4.00 17.32
N TYR A 136 11.15 -4.10 16.17
CA TYR A 136 11.74 -3.84 14.86
C TYR A 136 11.90 -2.34 14.57
N TYR A 137 10.91 -1.51 14.91
CA TYR A 137 10.90 -0.10 14.51
C TYR A 137 11.42 0.87 15.59
N PHE A 138 11.19 0.59 16.87
CA PHE A 138 11.47 1.54 17.94
C PHE A 138 12.92 1.97 18.05
N PRO A 139 13.95 1.10 17.89
CA PRO A 139 15.33 1.55 17.93
C PRO A 139 15.62 2.65 16.88
N MET A 140 15.10 2.51 15.68
CA MET A 140 15.26 3.51 14.62
C MET A 140 14.46 4.80 14.92
N PHE A 141 13.22 4.66 15.44
CA PHE A 141 12.44 5.84 15.86
C PHE A 141 13.16 6.62 16.96
N GLU A 142 13.64 5.96 18.00
CA GLU A 142 14.32 6.58 19.13
C GLU A 142 15.59 7.32 18.70
N GLU A 143 16.36 6.77 17.77
CA GLU A 143 17.54 7.44 17.19
C GLU A 143 17.17 8.75 16.52
N HIS A 144 16.13 8.75 15.67
CA HIS A 144 15.70 9.95 14.97
C HIS A 144 15.02 10.96 15.90
N LEU A 145 14.17 10.51 16.81
CA LEU A 145 13.52 11.37 17.80
C LEU A 145 14.57 12.10 18.67
N ALA A 146 15.59 11.38 19.16
CA ALA A 146 16.68 11.96 19.90
C ALA A 146 17.48 12.99 19.09
N LYS A 147 17.77 12.70 17.81
CA LYS A 147 18.48 13.60 16.88
C LYS A 147 17.77 14.95 16.72
N TYR A 148 16.43 14.96 16.74
CA TYR A 148 15.61 16.15 16.56
C TYR A 148 15.10 16.77 17.87
N ASN A 149 15.56 16.29 19.05
CA ASN A 149 15.09 16.71 20.36
C ASN A 149 13.56 16.56 20.53
N VAL A 150 12.98 15.50 19.96
CA VAL A 150 11.58 15.11 20.11
C VAL A 150 11.50 14.03 21.19
N PRO A 151 10.51 14.05 22.11
CA PRO A 151 10.37 13.05 23.14
C PRO A 151 10.32 11.63 22.59
N LEU A 152 11.01 10.70 23.25
CA LEU A 152 11.06 9.30 22.81
C LEU A 152 9.69 8.60 22.86
N GLU A 153 8.79 9.10 23.70
CA GLU A 153 7.41 8.61 23.79
C GLU A 153 6.62 8.81 22.49
N ILE A 154 7.04 9.74 21.64
CA ILE A 154 6.44 9.94 20.32
C ILE A 154 6.52 8.67 19.43
N LYS A 155 7.40 7.72 19.74
CA LYS A 155 7.39 6.41 19.07
C LYS A 155 6.01 5.71 19.10
N TYR A 156 5.22 5.93 20.15
CA TYR A 156 3.87 5.40 20.28
C TYR A 156 2.87 6.04 19.31
N LEU A 157 3.21 7.19 18.73
CA LEU A 157 2.38 7.86 17.73
C LEU A 157 2.21 7.00 16.47
N ALA A 158 3.26 6.35 16.01
CA ALA A 158 3.20 5.45 14.85
C ALA A 158 2.28 4.23 15.07
N ILE A 159 2.04 3.85 16.33
CA ILE A 159 1.05 2.82 16.66
C ILE A 159 -0.37 3.36 16.41
N VAL A 160 -0.65 4.56 16.91
CA VAL A 160 -1.98 5.20 16.75
C VAL A 160 -2.26 5.54 15.29
N GLU A 161 -1.24 5.95 14.53
CA GLU A 161 -1.36 6.33 13.12
C GLU A 161 -1.54 5.14 12.17
N SER A 162 -0.76 4.07 12.36
CA SER A 162 -0.66 2.99 11.38
C SER A 162 -0.65 1.58 11.96
N ALA A 163 -0.73 1.43 13.29
CA ALA A 163 -0.41 0.16 13.95
C ALA A 163 0.95 -0.42 13.52
N LEU A 164 1.93 0.47 13.29
CA LEU A 164 3.27 0.14 12.77
C LEU A 164 3.28 -0.54 11.40
N ASN A 165 2.21 -0.43 10.61
CA ASN A 165 2.17 -0.95 9.25
C ASN A 165 2.76 0.09 8.27
N PRO A 166 3.92 -0.18 7.65
CA PRO A 166 4.56 0.77 6.72
C PRO A 166 3.74 0.98 5.44
N LYS A 167 2.84 0.06 5.11
CA LYS A 167 1.96 0.13 3.93
C LYS A 167 0.56 0.67 4.24
N ALA A 168 0.30 1.10 5.47
CA ALA A 168 -0.99 1.66 5.85
C ALA A 168 -1.38 2.84 4.96
N LYS A 169 -2.63 2.86 4.51
CA LYS A 169 -3.19 3.93 3.70
C LYS A 169 -4.63 4.20 4.11
N SER A 170 -4.90 5.41 4.60
CA SER A 170 -6.24 5.82 4.98
C SER A 170 -7.13 6.12 3.76
N ARG A 171 -8.44 6.19 3.97
CA ARG A 171 -9.44 6.56 2.93
C ARG A 171 -9.17 7.94 2.33
N VAL A 172 -8.59 8.86 3.10
CA VAL A 172 -8.27 10.23 2.66
C VAL A 172 -6.87 10.35 2.06
N GLY A 173 -6.11 9.25 2.00
CA GLY A 173 -4.81 9.18 1.35
C GLY A 173 -3.63 9.51 2.25
N ALA A 174 -3.80 9.54 3.57
CA ALA A 174 -2.69 9.50 4.52
C ALA A 174 -1.96 8.15 4.39
N THR A 175 -0.64 8.13 4.50
CA THR A 175 0.17 7.01 4.00
C THR A 175 1.38 6.75 4.90
N GLY A 176 1.66 5.45 5.13
CA GLY A 176 2.86 4.95 5.81
C GLY A 176 2.78 4.96 7.33
N LEU A 177 3.90 4.67 7.99
CA LEU A 177 4.00 4.57 9.46
C LEU A 177 3.48 5.81 10.19
N TRP A 178 3.72 6.99 9.62
CA TRP A 178 3.41 8.30 10.18
C TRP A 178 2.19 8.97 9.53
N GLN A 179 1.45 8.25 8.67
CA GLN A 179 0.23 8.70 8.00
C GLN A 179 0.33 10.10 7.35
N PHE A 180 1.43 10.34 6.62
CA PHE A 180 1.59 11.60 5.92
C PHE A 180 0.55 11.81 4.82
N MET A 181 -0.13 12.95 4.86
CA MET A 181 -0.86 13.46 3.70
C MET A 181 0.11 13.90 2.60
N TYR A 182 -0.28 13.76 1.33
CA TYR A 182 0.58 14.13 0.20
C TYR A 182 1.17 15.56 0.30
N PRO A 183 0.37 16.63 0.59
CA PRO A 183 0.92 17.99 0.69
C PRO A 183 1.95 18.12 1.83
N THR A 184 1.66 17.51 2.98
CA THR A 184 2.56 17.55 4.15
C THR A 184 3.85 16.79 3.86
N GLY A 185 3.77 15.60 3.26
CA GLY A 185 4.95 14.84 2.85
C GLY A 185 5.85 15.65 1.91
N LYS A 186 5.26 16.33 0.92
CA LYS A 186 6.00 17.22 0.01
C LYS A 186 6.66 18.41 0.69
N GLN A 187 6.04 18.95 1.74
CA GLN A 187 6.61 20.05 2.53
C GLN A 187 7.88 19.63 3.29
N TYR A 188 8.00 18.36 3.62
CA TYR A 188 9.17 17.75 4.28
C TYR A 188 9.99 16.87 3.33
N ASP A 189 10.03 17.23 2.05
CA ASP A 189 10.86 16.67 1.00
C ASP A 189 10.66 15.19 0.70
N LEU A 190 9.53 14.60 1.12
CA LEU A 190 9.19 13.23 0.74
C LEU A 190 8.76 13.18 -0.73
N GLU A 191 9.49 12.41 -1.52
CA GLU A 191 9.18 12.24 -2.93
C GLU A 191 7.99 11.32 -3.14
N VAL A 192 7.10 11.75 -4.03
CA VAL A 192 6.00 10.91 -4.53
C VAL A 192 5.89 11.07 -6.04
N ASN A 193 6.21 9.98 -6.76
CA ASN A 193 6.11 9.91 -8.22
C ASN A 193 5.44 8.61 -8.67
N SER A 194 5.56 8.23 -9.96
CA SER A 194 4.94 7.02 -10.52
C SER A 194 5.58 5.72 -9.99
N PHE A 195 6.85 5.73 -9.61
CA PHE A 195 7.62 4.57 -9.16
C PHE A 195 7.82 4.52 -7.66
N VAL A 196 7.98 5.69 -7.04
CA VAL A 196 8.40 5.84 -5.63
C VAL A 196 7.37 6.65 -4.86
N ASP A 197 7.13 6.26 -3.59
CA ASP A 197 6.40 7.04 -2.60
C ASP A 197 7.13 6.94 -1.26
N GLU A 198 7.93 7.95 -0.94
CA GLU A 198 8.79 7.98 0.26
C GLU A 198 8.01 8.17 1.57
N ARG A 199 6.70 8.40 1.51
CA ARG A 199 5.85 8.33 2.72
C ARG A 199 5.77 6.93 3.30
N TYR A 200 6.06 5.89 2.48
CA TYR A 200 6.21 4.51 2.92
C TYR A 200 7.61 4.19 3.46
N ASP A 201 8.60 5.06 3.24
CA ASP A 201 9.98 4.84 3.70
C ASP A 201 10.07 4.99 5.22
N PRO A 202 10.42 3.94 5.98
CA PRO A 202 10.48 4.03 7.42
C PRO A 202 11.46 5.09 7.94
N LEU A 203 12.62 5.24 7.30
CA LEU A 203 13.65 6.21 7.69
C LEU A 203 13.26 7.65 7.34
N LYS A 204 12.98 7.89 6.06
CA LYS A 204 12.66 9.24 5.56
C LYS A 204 11.37 9.79 6.16
N ALA A 205 10.34 8.94 6.27
CA ALA A 205 9.09 9.35 6.89
C ALA A 205 9.27 9.63 8.40
N THR A 206 10.14 8.89 9.11
CA THR A 206 10.45 9.19 10.51
C THR A 206 11.19 10.52 10.65
N GLU A 207 12.17 10.78 9.79
CA GLU A 207 12.89 12.06 9.78
C GLU A 207 11.94 13.24 9.50
N ALA A 208 11.08 13.10 8.49
CA ALA A 208 10.06 14.09 8.17
C ALA A 208 9.06 14.30 9.33
N ALA A 209 8.65 13.23 10.03
CA ALA A 209 7.77 13.32 11.18
C ALA A 209 8.43 14.07 12.35
N CYS A 210 9.71 13.82 12.63
CA CYS A 210 10.45 14.54 13.64
C CYS A 210 10.53 16.06 13.33
N GLN A 211 10.81 16.42 12.08
CA GLN A 211 10.84 17.82 11.64
C GLN A 211 9.46 18.47 11.77
N TYR A 212 8.40 17.79 11.36
CA TYR A 212 7.03 18.30 11.48
C TYR A 212 6.62 18.50 12.93
N LEU A 213 6.86 17.49 13.79
CA LEU A 213 6.57 17.55 15.23
C LEU A 213 7.34 18.68 15.91
N SER A 214 8.63 18.86 15.59
CA SER A 214 9.44 19.99 16.08
C SER A 214 8.84 21.33 15.66
N SER A 215 8.40 21.46 14.40
CA SER A 215 7.75 22.68 13.90
C SER A 215 6.44 22.96 14.63
N LEU A 216 5.64 21.94 14.93
CA LEU A 216 4.41 22.08 15.70
C LEU A 216 4.70 22.47 17.17
N TYR A 217 5.76 21.93 17.76
CA TYR A 217 6.15 22.29 19.12
C TYR A 217 6.59 23.75 19.24
N GLN A 218 7.27 24.29 18.25
CA GLN A 218 7.59 25.73 18.20
C GLN A 218 6.34 26.62 18.20
N ILE A 219 5.20 26.13 17.68
CA ILE A 219 3.95 26.89 17.65
C ILE A 219 3.19 26.79 18.96
N PHE A 220 3.13 25.60 19.58
CA PHE A 220 2.23 25.32 20.67
C PHE A 220 2.91 25.18 22.04
N GLY A 221 4.19 24.79 22.09
CA GLY A 221 4.96 24.63 23.34
C GLY A 221 4.48 23.52 24.28
N ASP A 222 3.48 22.72 23.88
CA ASP A 222 2.88 21.62 24.65
C ASP A 222 2.67 20.41 23.77
N TRP A 223 3.12 19.23 24.22
CA TRP A 223 3.10 18.02 23.41
C TRP A 223 1.69 17.47 23.17
N SER A 224 0.76 17.65 24.11
CA SER A 224 -0.65 17.25 23.87
C SER A 224 -1.29 18.09 22.77
N MET A 225 -0.94 19.38 22.71
CA MET A 225 -1.37 20.28 21.63
C MET A 225 -0.69 19.94 20.30
N VAL A 226 0.59 19.53 20.35
CA VAL A 226 1.33 19.03 19.17
C VAL A 226 0.65 17.81 18.59
N LEU A 227 0.32 16.81 19.41
CA LEU A 227 -0.40 15.61 19.00
C LEU A 227 -1.76 15.94 18.36
N ALA A 228 -2.54 16.81 19.02
CA ALA A 228 -3.82 17.27 18.46
C ALA A 228 -3.64 17.97 17.12
N SER A 229 -2.55 18.74 16.97
CA SER A 229 -2.22 19.47 15.72
C SER A 229 -1.72 18.54 14.63
N TYR A 230 -1.01 17.49 14.97
CA TYR A 230 -0.56 16.47 14.03
C TYR A 230 -1.76 15.82 13.33
N ASN A 231 -2.77 15.44 14.10
CA ASN A 231 -3.99 14.82 13.57
C ASN A 231 -4.92 15.83 12.84
N ALA A 232 -5.26 16.95 13.48
CA ALA A 232 -6.26 17.89 12.95
C ALA A 232 -5.68 18.99 12.05
N GLY A 233 -4.38 19.20 12.09
CA GLY A 233 -3.70 20.38 11.56
C GLY A 233 -3.74 21.58 12.51
N PRO A 234 -2.67 22.42 12.53
CA PRO A 234 -2.49 23.53 13.48
C PRO A 234 -3.61 24.57 13.42
N GLY A 235 -4.20 24.79 12.26
CA GLY A 235 -5.31 25.73 12.10
C GLY A 235 -6.57 25.34 12.87
N ASN A 236 -6.89 24.05 12.96
CA ASN A 236 -8.06 23.57 13.71
C ASN A 236 -7.83 23.65 15.23
N VAL A 237 -6.63 23.33 15.70
CA VAL A 237 -6.26 23.49 17.11
C VAL A 237 -6.28 24.95 17.53
N SER A 238 -5.72 25.86 16.73
CA SER A 238 -5.78 27.31 16.98
C SER A 238 -7.22 27.85 17.04
N LYS A 239 -8.14 27.30 16.21
CA LYS A 239 -9.58 27.64 16.30
C LYS A 239 -10.19 27.11 17.60
N ALA A 240 -9.85 25.89 18.03
CA ALA A 240 -10.33 25.31 19.28
C ALA A 240 -9.86 26.12 20.50
N ILE A 241 -8.59 26.54 20.53
CA ILE A 241 -8.03 27.44 21.55
C ILE A 241 -8.86 28.72 21.64
N ARG A 242 -9.11 29.43 20.52
CA ARG A 242 -9.90 30.66 20.50
C ARG A 242 -11.34 30.42 21.01
N ARG A 243 -11.98 29.31 20.62
CA ARG A 243 -13.35 28.96 21.06
C ARG A 243 -13.41 28.59 22.54
N SER A 244 -12.28 28.24 23.14
CA SER A 244 -12.15 27.88 24.56
C SER A 244 -11.65 29.04 25.43
N GLY A 245 -11.74 30.28 24.94
CA GLY A 245 -11.29 31.46 25.71
C GLY A 245 -9.77 31.59 25.81
N GLY A 246 -9.01 31.02 24.86
CA GLY A 246 -7.53 31.09 24.83
C GLY A 246 -6.82 30.01 25.65
N SER A 247 -7.55 29.00 26.17
CA SER A 247 -6.93 27.90 26.91
C SER A 247 -5.96 27.10 26.04
N GLN A 248 -4.76 26.83 26.57
CA GLN A 248 -3.74 25.99 25.94
C GLN A 248 -3.65 24.60 26.59
N ASN A 249 -4.63 24.18 27.37
CA ASN A 249 -4.73 22.81 27.91
C ASN A 249 -5.62 21.98 26.99
N TYR A 250 -5.15 20.80 26.60
CA TYR A 250 -5.87 19.90 25.69
C TYR A 250 -7.27 19.54 26.20
N TRP A 251 -7.43 19.18 27.49
CA TRP A 251 -8.73 18.79 28.04
C TRP A 251 -9.76 19.91 28.00
N ASN A 252 -9.31 21.15 28.14
CA ASN A 252 -10.18 22.33 28.05
C ASN A 252 -10.64 22.62 26.64
N ILE A 253 -9.81 22.40 25.62
CA ILE A 253 -10.16 22.63 24.23
C ILE A 253 -10.80 21.42 23.54
N ARG A 254 -10.72 20.24 24.13
CA ARG A 254 -11.14 18.95 23.56
C ARG A 254 -12.55 19.00 22.93
N LYS A 255 -13.52 19.60 23.61
CA LYS A 255 -14.91 19.73 23.13
C LYS A 255 -15.07 20.57 21.85
N ASN A 256 -14.08 21.40 21.52
CA ASN A 256 -14.05 22.27 20.34
C ASN A 256 -13.19 21.70 19.21
N LEU A 257 -12.58 20.53 19.41
CA LEU A 257 -11.84 19.76 18.40
C LEU A 257 -12.77 18.85 17.57
N PRO A 258 -12.38 18.45 16.36
CA PRO A 258 -13.04 17.36 15.66
C PRO A 258 -13.07 16.10 16.54
N ARG A 259 -14.12 15.28 16.40
CA ARG A 259 -14.32 14.06 17.24
C ARG A 259 -13.11 13.12 17.21
N GLU A 260 -12.55 12.87 16.04
CA GLU A 260 -11.34 12.07 15.87
C GLU A 260 -10.20 12.63 16.71
N THR A 261 -9.90 13.91 16.59
CA THR A 261 -8.84 14.59 17.35
C THR A 261 -9.12 14.62 18.86
N ALA A 262 -10.39 14.73 19.25
CA ALA A 262 -10.82 14.69 20.64
C ALA A 262 -10.61 13.30 21.31
N ASN A 263 -10.44 12.25 20.52
CA ASN A 263 -10.12 10.90 20.99
C ASN A 263 -8.62 10.55 20.80
N TYR A 264 -7.94 11.26 19.93
CA TYR A 264 -6.57 10.93 19.49
C TYR A 264 -5.52 11.02 20.60
N VAL A 265 -5.48 12.13 21.33
CA VAL A 265 -4.53 12.29 22.46
C VAL A 265 -4.81 11.30 23.60
N PRO A 266 -6.07 11.06 24.02
CA PRO A 266 -6.36 9.98 24.95
C PRO A 266 -5.92 8.58 24.47
N ALA A 267 -6.08 8.27 23.18
CA ALA A 267 -5.61 7.00 22.61
C ALA A 267 -4.07 6.88 22.63
N PHE A 268 -3.36 7.96 22.34
CA PHE A 268 -1.90 8.01 22.47
C PHE A 268 -1.45 7.77 23.91
N LEU A 269 -2.04 8.49 24.88
CA LEU A 269 -1.71 8.35 26.30
C LEU A 269 -2.07 6.95 26.85
N ALA A 270 -3.17 6.37 26.37
CA ALA A 270 -3.54 4.99 26.72
C ALA A 270 -2.56 3.97 26.15
N THR A 271 -2.10 4.16 24.92
CA THR A 271 -1.08 3.33 24.28
C THR A 271 0.24 3.40 25.08
N MET A 272 0.68 4.60 25.42
CA MET A 272 1.85 4.82 26.27
C MET A 272 1.72 4.11 27.64
N TYR A 273 0.57 4.27 28.30
CA TYR A 273 0.28 3.59 29.57
C TYR A 273 0.36 2.06 29.45
N ILE A 274 -0.21 1.48 28.40
CA ILE A 274 -0.19 0.02 28.18
C ILE A 274 1.23 -0.47 27.96
N TYR A 275 2.05 0.21 27.19
CA TYR A 275 3.44 -0.17 26.96
C TYR A 275 4.28 -0.12 28.24
N GLU A 276 4.11 0.93 29.06
CA GLU A 276 4.85 1.10 30.30
C GLU A 276 4.43 0.10 31.40
N TYR A 277 3.14 -0.24 31.45
CA TYR A 277 2.58 -1.14 32.47
C TYR A 277 2.13 -2.49 31.92
N HIS A 278 2.70 -2.92 30.78
CA HIS A 278 2.32 -4.18 30.14
C HIS A 278 2.50 -5.41 31.04
N LYS A 279 3.53 -5.45 31.88
CA LYS A 279 3.80 -6.56 32.79
C LYS A 279 2.74 -6.66 33.88
N GLU A 280 2.32 -5.54 34.45
CA GLU A 280 1.32 -5.44 35.51
C GLU A 280 -0.09 -5.84 34.99
N HIS A 281 -0.29 -5.77 33.68
CA HIS A 281 -1.51 -6.19 33.00
C HIS A 281 -1.37 -7.56 32.31
N ASN A 282 -0.30 -8.32 32.60
CA ASN A 282 -0.04 -9.68 32.08
C ASN A 282 0.04 -9.79 30.56
N PHE A 283 0.46 -8.75 29.86
CA PHE A 283 0.77 -8.84 28.42
C PHE A 283 2.00 -9.72 28.18
N LYS A 284 1.95 -10.55 27.16
CA LYS A 284 2.99 -11.53 26.81
C LYS A 284 3.43 -11.36 25.35
N PRO A 285 4.14 -10.29 25.01
CA PRO A 285 4.60 -10.08 23.64
C PRO A 285 5.60 -11.18 23.22
N LYS A 286 5.54 -11.59 21.96
CA LYS A 286 6.55 -12.47 21.36
C LYS A 286 7.79 -11.66 21.02
N LYS A 287 8.98 -12.29 21.10
CA LYS A 287 10.22 -11.64 20.67
C LYS A 287 10.21 -11.49 19.13
N ALA A 288 10.63 -10.30 18.65
CA ALA A 288 10.84 -10.07 17.22
C ALA A 288 11.98 -10.96 16.69
N PRO A 289 11.79 -11.68 15.59
CA PRO A 289 12.85 -12.52 14.99
C PRO A 289 13.94 -11.71 14.31
N LEU A 290 13.69 -10.45 13.96
CA LEU A 290 14.64 -9.56 13.29
C LEU A 290 14.46 -8.13 13.81
N THR A 291 15.54 -7.41 14.02
CA THR A 291 15.55 -5.99 14.34
C THR A 291 15.87 -5.16 13.09
N TYR A 292 15.50 -3.87 13.10
CA TYR A 292 15.78 -2.98 11.98
C TYR A 292 17.27 -2.89 11.65
N PHE A 293 18.15 -2.92 12.65
CA PHE A 293 19.61 -2.86 12.49
C PHE A 293 20.24 -4.12 11.87
N GLU A 294 19.52 -5.24 11.85
CA GLU A 294 19.97 -6.46 11.17
C GLU A 294 19.78 -6.39 9.64
N THR A 295 19.22 -5.30 9.14
CA THR A 295 19.10 -4.99 7.72
C THR A 295 20.03 -3.84 7.36
N ASP A 296 20.35 -3.72 6.06
CA ASP A 296 21.11 -2.59 5.53
C ASP A 296 20.74 -2.33 4.08
N THR A 297 21.26 -1.28 3.47
CA THR A 297 20.92 -0.84 2.11
C THR A 297 22.11 -0.87 1.17
N ILE A 298 21.84 -1.15 -0.10
CA ILE A 298 22.79 -0.98 -1.19
C ILE A 298 22.21 -0.10 -2.28
N MET A 299 23.03 0.78 -2.83
CA MET A 299 22.68 1.61 -3.99
C MET A 299 22.58 0.74 -5.24
N ILE A 300 21.48 0.86 -5.97
CA ILE A 300 21.20 0.11 -7.19
C ILE A 300 21.72 0.89 -8.41
N LYS A 301 22.51 0.21 -9.25
CA LYS A 301 23.16 0.78 -10.44
C LYS A 301 22.51 0.40 -11.76
N ARG A 302 21.44 -0.39 -11.72
CA ARG A 302 20.60 -0.82 -12.85
C ARG A 302 19.15 -0.93 -12.41
N ARG A 303 18.21 -0.75 -13.32
CA ARG A 303 16.82 -1.07 -13.04
C ARG A 303 16.67 -2.56 -12.74
N ILE A 304 16.09 -2.91 -11.60
CA ILE A 304 15.90 -4.31 -11.18
C ILE A 304 14.52 -4.50 -10.53
N SER A 305 13.88 -5.64 -10.79
CA SER A 305 12.60 -5.98 -10.16
C SER A 305 12.80 -6.80 -8.88
N PHE A 306 11.81 -6.78 -7.99
CA PHE A 306 11.82 -7.61 -6.80
C PHE A 306 11.79 -9.11 -7.13
N GLU A 307 11.11 -9.49 -8.24
CA GLU A 307 11.10 -10.85 -8.75
C GLU A 307 12.53 -11.32 -9.07
N GLN A 308 13.30 -10.49 -9.81
CA GLN A 308 14.70 -10.80 -10.12
C GLN A 308 15.58 -10.92 -8.86
N ILE A 309 15.35 -10.04 -7.87
CA ILE A 309 16.09 -10.10 -6.59
C ILE A 309 15.71 -11.38 -5.82
N SER A 310 14.42 -11.71 -5.79
CA SER A 310 13.89 -12.91 -5.14
C SER A 310 14.51 -14.18 -5.72
N GLU A 311 14.53 -14.30 -7.06
CA GLU A 311 15.11 -15.45 -7.77
C GLU A 311 16.63 -15.58 -7.55
N LEU A 312 17.37 -14.46 -7.59
CA LEU A 312 18.82 -14.45 -7.48
C LEU A 312 19.33 -14.73 -6.07
N LEU A 313 18.64 -14.21 -5.05
CA LEU A 313 19.11 -14.25 -3.66
C LEU A 313 18.35 -15.24 -2.78
N ASP A 314 17.37 -15.93 -3.32
CA ASP A 314 16.45 -16.80 -2.55
C ASP A 314 15.85 -16.06 -1.35
N VAL A 315 15.29 -14.86 -1.61
CA VAL A 315 14.57 -14.06 -0.62
C VAL A 315 13.10 -14.02 -1.00
N PRO A 316 12.16 -14.33 -0.11
CA PRO A 316 10.75 -14.25 -0.40
C PRO A 316 10.32 -12.86 -0.90
N MET A 317 9.44 -12.80 -1.91
CA MET A 317 8.92 -11.54 -2.46
C MET A 317 8.32 -10.64 -1.38
N GLU A 318 7.58 -11.24 -0.45
CA GLU A 318 6.92 -10.55 0.66
C GLU A 318 7.96 -9.85 1.56
N GLN A 319 9.12 -10.48 1.79
CA GLN A 319 10.20 -9.91 2.58
C GLN A 319 10.85 -8.73 1.85
N ILE A 320 11.11 -8.85 0.54
CA ILE A 320 11.66 -7.75 -0.26
C ILE A 320 10.69 -6.57 -0.26
N THR A 321 9.42 -6.84 -0.49
CA THR A 321 8.34 -5.84 -0.51
C THR A 321 8.17 -5.14 0.83
N PHE A 322 8.26 -5.89 1.94
CA PHE A 322 8.22 -5.33 3.30
C PHE A 322 9.41 -4.42 3.60
N LEU A 323 10.61 -4.86 3.24
CA LEU A 323 11.84 -4.08 3.47
C LEU A 323 11.97 -2.86 2.54
N ASN A 324 11.25 -2.85 1.42
CA ASN A 324 11.33 -1.81 0.38
C ASN A 324 9.93 -1.26 0.00
N PRO A 325 9.13 -0.80 0.95
CA PRO A 325 7.73 -0.45 0.71
C PRO A 325 7.54 0.78 -0.17
N ILE A 326 8.61 1.54 -0.42
CA ILE A 326 8.59 2.76 -1.24
C ILE A 326 8.33 2.49 -2.72
N TYR A 327 8.66 1.29 -3.23
CA TYR A 327 8.56 0.98 -4.66
C TYR A 327 7.16 0.45 -5.01
N LYS A 328 6.40 1.27 -5.78
CA LYS A 328 4.99 1.02 -6.09
C LYS A 328 4.72 -0.14 -7.04
N LEU A 329 5.69 -0.47 -7.88
CA LEU A 329 5.56 -1.44 -8.98
C LEU A 329 6.44 -2.67 -8.77
N ASP A 330 6.94 -2.88 -7.54
CA ASP A 330 7.93 -3.90 -7.22
C ASP A 330 9.17 -3.85 -8.13
N ILE A 331 9.54 -2.63 -8.55
CA ILE A 331 10.68 -2.33 -9.41
C ILE A 331 11.46 -1.17 -8.80
N ILE A 332 12.76 -1.36 -8.63
CA ILE A 332 13.68 -0.29 -8.28
C ILE A 332 14.11 0.40 -9.57
N PRO A 333 13.72 1.67 -9.78
CA PRO A 333 14.12 2.40 -10.97
C PRO A 333 15.61 2.75 -10.93
N TYR A 334 16.21 2.95 -12.10
CA TYR A 334 17.54 3.52 -12.22
C TYR A 334 17.45 4.89 -12.89
N GLN A 335 18.10 5.88 -12.31
CA GLN A 335 18.23 7.25 -12.81
C GLN A 335 19.67 7.71 -12.55
N GLU A 336 20.33 8.33 -13.52
CA GLU A 336 21.73 8.76 -13.39
C GLU A 336 21.92 9.86 -12.33
N ASP A 337 20.94 10.74 -12.20
CA ASP A 337 20.94 11.89 -11.30
C ASP A 337 20.39 11.59 -9.91
N LYS A 338 19.86 10.37 -9.70
CA LYS A 338 19.21 9.99 -8.44
C LYS A 338 19.48 8.56 -8.00
N ALA A 339 20.07 8.44 -6.81
CA ALA A 339 20.31 7.14 -6.19
C ALA A 339 19.04 6.50 -5.66
N HIS A 340 18.83 5.24 -5.99
CA HIS A 340 17.82 4.36 -5.41
C HIS A 340 18.49 3.20 -4.67
N PHE A 341 17.89 2.80 -3.55
CA PHE A 341 18.49 1.83 -2.64
C PHE A 341 17.59 0.61 -2.47
N LEU A 342 18.23 -0.55 -2.37
CA LEU A 342 17.60 -1.82 -1.99
C LEU A 342 17.98 -2.14 -0.55
N ARG A 343 17.00 -2.37 0.31
CA ARG A 343 17.21 -2.87 1.68
C ARG A 343 17.05 -4.38 1.73
N LEU A 344 18.02 -5.04 2.32
CA LEU A 344 18.06 -6.48 2.51
C LEU A 344 18.54 -6.83 3.92
N PRO A 345 18.30 -8.06 4.41
CA PRO A 345 19.04 -8.62 5.53
C PRO A 345 20.54 -8.59 5.26
N LYS A 346 21.38 -8.34 6.28
CA LYS A 346 22.82 -8.14 6.11
C LYS A 346 23.52 -9.31 5.45
N ASP A 347 23.10 -10.55 5.71
CA ASP A 347 23.64 -11.76 5.06
C ASP A 347 23.38 -11.74 3.54
N LYS A 348 22.18 -11.41 3.13
CA LYS A 348 21.80 -11.31 1.71
C LYS A 348 22.42 -10.12 1.01
N LEU A 349 22.57 -9.01 1.74
CA LEU A 349 23.30 -7.86 1.25
C LEU A 349 24.76 -8.21 0.94
N GLY A 350 25.43 -8.98 1.80
CA GLY A 350 26.80 -9.48 1.55
C GLY A 350 26.89 -10.30 0.27
N ILE A 351 25.92 -11.17 0.02
CA ILE A 351 25.85 -11.95 -1.24
C ILE A 351 25.67 -11.02 -2.44
N PHE A 352 24.77 -10.04 -2.34
CA PHE A 352 24.53 -9.06 -3.42
C PHE A 352 25.81 -8.29 -3.76
N VAL A 353 26.46 -7.69 -2.75
CA VAL A 353 27.69 -6.90 -2.93
C VAL A 353 28.81 -7.73 -3.57
N SER A 354 29.01 -8.96 -3.08
CA SER A 354 30.07 -9.85 -3.58
C SER A 354 29.85 -10.35 -5.00
N ASN A 355 28.61 -10.24 -5.51
CA ASN A 355 28.25 -10.76 -6.83
C ASN A 355 27.54 -9.71 -7.70
N GLU A 356 27.70 -8.43 -7.40
CA GLU A 356 26.95 -7.33 -8.02
C GLU A 356 27.03 -7.35 -9.56
N GLU A 357 28.21 -7.56 -10.12
CA GLU A 357 28.42 -7.61 -11.58
C GLU A 357 27.65 -8.78 -12.22
N LYS A 358 27.64 -9.95 -11.56
CA LYS A 358 26.92 -11.13 -12.06
C LYS A 358 25.40 -10.95 -11.99
N ILE A 359 24.93 -10.30 -10.94
CA ILE A 359 23.52 -9.95 -10.76
C ILE A 359 23.06 -9.04 -11.89
N TYR A 360 23.81 -7.98 -12.19
CA TYR A 360 23.47 -7.09 -13.30
C TYR A 360 23.64 -7.73 -14.68
N ALA A 361 24.59 -8.65 -14.85
CA ALA A 361 24.69 -9.44 -16.08
C ALA A 361 23.43 -10.30 -16.31
N TYR A 362 22.86 -10.86 -15.25
CA TYR A 362 21.58 -11.58 -15.34
C TYR A 362 20.40 -10.67 -15.70
N VAL A 363 20.34 -9.48 -15.10
CA VAL A 363 19.30 -8.47 -15.41
C VAL A 363 19.38 -8.06 -16.89
N ASP A 364 20.59 -7.72 -17.37
CA ASP A 364 20.82 -7.35 -18.77
C ASP A 364 20.47 -8.50 -19.73
N PHE A 365 20.81 -9.74 -19.36
CA PHE A 365 20.43 -10.93 -20.11
C PHE A 365 18.90 -11.07 -20.24
N LEU A 366 18.15 -10.91 -19.14
CA LEU A 366 16.68 -10.99 -19.18
C LEU A 366 16.05 -9.87 -20.03
N ASP A 367 16.62 -8.68 -20.04
CA ASP A 367 16.13 -7.56 -20.85
C ASP A 367 16.29 -7.83 -22.36
N THR A 368 17.30 -8.61 -22.78
CA THR A 368 17.43 -9.02 -24.19
C THR A 368 16.23 -9.84 -24.71
N PHE A 369 15.55 -10.59 -23.82
CA PHE A 369 14.32 -11.31 -24.18
C PHE A 369 13.09 -10.42 -24.22
N LYS A 370 13.04 -9.35 -23.40
CA LYS A 370 11.93 -8.38 -23.41
C LYS A 370 11.95 -7.55 -24.68
N GLU A 371 13.10 -7.12 -25.16
CA GLU A 371 13.24 -6.37 -26.40
C GLU A 371 12.86 -7.21 -27.63
N LYS A 372 13.18 -8.51 -27.67
CA LYS A 372 12.77 -9.41 -28.75
C LYS A 372 11.25 -9.65 -28.80
N THR A 373 10.57 -9.54 -27.67
CA THR A 373 9.09 -9.71 -27.60
C THR A 373 8.35 -8.44 -28.02
N ILE A 374 9.01 -7.29 -28.06
CA ILE A 374 8.43 -5.98 -28.43
C ILE A 374 8.66 -5.65 -29.90
N LEU A 375 9.59 -6.29 -30.59
CA LEU A 375 9.72 -6.15 -32.06
C LEU A 375 8.67 -7.07 -32.71
N PRO A 376 7.60 -6.54 -33.31
CA PRO A 376 6.80 -7.34 -34.23
C PRO A 376 7.76 -7.73 -35.36
N THR A 377 7.97 -9.03 -35.56
CA THR A 377 8.46 -9.53 -36.82
C THR A 377 7.64 -8.78 -37.90
N GLU A 378 8.31 -8.14 -38.83
CA GLU A 378 7.65 -7.51 -39.97
C GLU A 378 6.88 -8.57 -40.78
N THR A 379 5.74 -8.97 -40.26
CA THR A 379 4.65 -9.47 -41.07
C THR A 379 3.85 -8.23 -41.42
N ASN A 380 3.80 -7.92 -42.73
CA ASN A 380 2.95 -6.89 -43.32
C ASN A 380 1.46 -7.16 -43.05
N GLU A 381 1.03 -7.01 -41.79
CA GLU A 381 -0.36 -6.89 -41.43
C GLU A 381 -0.67 -5.40 -41.29
N ALA A 382 -1.40 -4.92 -42.28
CA ALA A 382 -1.92 -3.56 -42.35
C ALA A 382 -2.71 -3.27 -41.05
N ILE A 383 -2.12 -2.47 -40.13
CA ILE A 383 -2.83 -1.94 -38.96
C ILE A 383 -3.90 -0.98 -39.52
N VAL A 384 -5.12 -1.49 -39.71
CA VAL A 384 -6.28 -0.65 -40.04
C VAL A 384 -6.67 0.13 -38.79
N SER A 385 -6.10 1.32 -38.62
CA SER A 385 -6.51 2.27 -37.58
C SER A 385 -7.94 2.75 -37.90
N ASN A 386 -8.91 2.24 -37.15
CA ASN A 386 -10.30 2.67 -37.31
C ASN A 386 -10.48 4.01 -36.57
N THR A 387 -10.53 5.09 -37.33
CA THR A 387 -10.76 6.44 -36.81
C THR A 387 -12.25 6.68 -36.65
N LYS A 388 -12.72 6.85 -35.41
CA LYS A 388 -14.11 7.24 -35.08
C LYS A 388 -14.16 8.69 -34.61
N TYR A 389 -15.27 9.37 -34.87
CA TYR A 389 -15.54 10.73 -34.40
C TYR A 389 -16.74 10.70 -33.46
N HIS A 390 -16.52 11.22 -32.21
CA HIS A 390 -17.58 11.39 -31.22
C HIS A 390 -18.01 12.87 -31.18
N LYS A 391 -19.31 13.16 -31.29
CA LYS A 391 -19.85 14.51 -31.11
C LYS A 391 -20.08 14.74 -29.61
N ILE A 392 -19.36 15.68 -29.02
CA ILE A 392 -19.42 16.00 -27.61
C ILE A 392 -20.83 16.49 -27.23
N ARG A 393 -21.45 15.87 -26.25
CA ARG A 393 -22.76 16.25 -25.72
C ARG A 393 -22.62 17.21 -24.57
N LYS A 394 -23.67 17.97 -24.25
CA LYS A 394 -23.70 18.88 -23.09
C LYS A 394 -23.52 18.06 -21.79
N GLY A 395 -22.52 18.41 -20.98
CA GLY A 395 -22.18 17.72 -19.73
C GLY A 395 -21.12 16.60 -19.86
N GLU A 396 -20.66 16.26 -21.07
CA GLU A 396 -19.57 15.28 -21.23
C GLU A 396 -18.21 15.94 -20.93
N SER A 397 -17.33 15.18 -20.26
CA SER A 397 -15.93 15.52 -20.03
C SER A 397 -14.99 14.60 -20.81
N LEU A 398 -13.72 15.01 -20.97
CA LEU A 398 -12.70 14.15 -21.59
C LEU A 398 -12.58 12.79 -20.88
N GLY A 399 -12.76 12.74 -19.56
CA GLY A 399 -12.74 11.49 -18.79
C GLY A 399 -13.90 10.57 -19.15
N LEU A 400 -15.12 11.10 -19.26
CA LEU A 400 -16.30 10.31 -19.66
C LEU A 400 -16.17 9.77 -21.09
N ILE A 401 -15.64 10.58 -22.02
CA ILE A 401 -15.41 10.15 -23.39
C ILE A 401 -14.30 9.11 -23.46
N ALA A 402 -13.21 9.29 -22.71
CA ALA A 402 -12.10 8.34 -22.60
C ALA A 402 -12.59 6.96 -22.13
N ASN A 403 -13.37 6.93 -21.05
CA ASN A 403 -13.95 5.69 -20.52
C ASN A 403 -14.91 5.03 -21.52
N LYS A 404 -15.74 5.80 -22.19
CA LYS A 404 -16.72 5.28 -23.18
C LYS A 404 -16.06 4.54 -24.35
N TYR A 405 -14.86 4.95 -24.74
CA TYR A 405 -14.14 4.38 -25.89
C TYR A 405 -12.91 3.56 -25.49
N ASN A 406 -12.74 3.30 -24.19
CA ASN A 406 -11.63 2.54 -23.62
C ASN A 406 -10.25 3.06 -24.06
N VAL A 407 -10.07 4.39 -23.97
CA VAL A 407 -8.82 5.08 -24.30
C VAL A 407 -8.44 6.03 -23.17
N SER A 408 -7.17 6.40 -23.07
CA SER A 408 -6.74 7.35 -22.03
C SER A 408 -7.09 8.80 -22.40
N VAL A 409 -7.29 9.65 -21.41
CA VAL A 409 -7.49 11.11 -21.60
C VAL A 409 -6.29 11.73 -22.31
N SER A 410 -5.07 11.26 -22.04
CA SER A 410 -3.84 11.70 -22.71
C SER A 410 -3.84 11.37 -24.20
N GLN A 411 -4.31 10.18 -24.59
CA GLN A 411 -4.47 9.80 -25.99
C GLN A 411 -5.50 10.69 -26.70
N LEU A 412 -6.67 10.92 -26.08
CA LEU A 412 -7.68 11.82 -26.65
C LEU A 412 -7.12 13.24 -26.87
N LYS A 413 -6.39 13.78 -25.91
CA LYS A 413 -5.73 15.09 -26.03
C LYS A 413 -4.72 15.10 -27.17
N LYS A 414 -3.83 14.10 -27.24
CA LYS A 414 -2.81 13.97 -28.27
C LYS A 414 -3.42 13.91 -29.68
N TRP A 415 -4.46 13.11 -29.89
CA TRP A 415 -5.11 12.95 -31.18
C TRP A 415 -5.89 14.18 -31.67
N ASN A 416 -6.27 15.07 -30.70
CA ASN A 416 -7.11 16.24 -30.98
C ASN A 416 -6.42 17.58 -30.72
N GLY A 417 -5.14 17.60 -30.36
CA GLY A 417 -4.39 18.82 -30.09
C GLY A 417 -4.88 19.62 -28.86
N ILE A 418 -5.51 18.93 -27.88
CA ILE A 418 -6.13 19.58 -26.72
C ILE A 418 -5.07 19.79 -25.63
N ARG A 419 -4.73 21.05 -25.32
CA ARG A 419 -3.73 21.40 -24.27
C ARG A 419 -4.29 21.48 -22.85
N GLY A 420 -5.60 21.73 -22.69
CA GLY A 420 -6.28 21.80 -21.37
C GLY A 420 -7.25 20.65 -21.13
N ASN A 421 -8.16 20.80 -20.17
CA ASN A 421 -9.24 19.84 -19.88
C ASN A 421 -10.60 20.27 -20.44
N SER A 422 -10.70 21.52 -21.00
CA SER A 422 -11.95 22.07 -21.49
C SER A 422 -12.28 21.59 -22.88
N ILE A 423 -13.51 21.08 -23.07
CA ILE A 423 -14.08 20.67 -24.34
C ILE A 423 -15.45 21.34 -24.52
N GLN A 424 -15.83 21.62 -25.75
CA GLN A 424 -17.09 22.31 -26.07
C GLN A 424 -18.13 21.33 -26.61
N ALA A 425 -19.33 21.35 -26.06
CA ALA A 425 -20.45 20.58 -26.61
C ALA A 425 -20.72 20.98 -28.07
N GLY A 426 -21.06 19.99 -28.86
CA GLY A 426 -21.31 20.14 -30.33
C GLY A 426 -20.07 19.89 -31.18
N LYS A 427 -18.84 20.03 -30.67
CA LYS A 427 -17.61 19.70 -31.43
C LYS A 427 -17.42 18.19 -31.56
N LYS A 428 -16.73 17.77 -32.65
CA LYS A 428 -16.32 16.36 -32.84
C LYS A 428 -14.92 16.15 -32.29
N ILE A 429 -14.75 15.07 -31.54
CA ILE A 429 -13.46 14.60 -31.01
C ILE A 429 -13.06 13.31 -31.72
N LYS A 430 -11.83 13.27 -32.23
CA LYS A 430 -11.24 12.13 -32.95
C LYS A 430 -10.80 11.06 -31.95
N ILE A 431 -11.16 9.83 -32.23
CA ILE A 431 -10.82 8.64 -31.41
C ILE A 431 -10.20 7.63 -32.38
N ILE A 432 -8.98 7.17 -32.03
CA ILE A 432 -8.26 6.14 -32.78
C ILE A 432 -8.32 4.86 -31.98
N SER A 433 -9.11 3.88 -32.44
CA SER A 433 -9.12 2.55 -31.81
C SER A 433 -8.30 1.60 -32.70
N SER A 434 -7.28 0.95 -32.10
CA SER A 434 -6.64 -0.21 -32.68
C SER A 434 -7.56 -1.41 -32.49
N VAL A 435 -8.16 -1.92 -33.58
CA VAL A 435 -8.87 -3.19 -33.53
C VAL A 435 -7.87 -4.27 -33.90
N HIS A 436 -7.52 -5.12 -32.91
CA HIS A 436 -6.94 -6.41 -33.22
C HIS A 436 -8.05 -7.24 -33.88
N ILE A 437 -8.00 -7.39 -35.19
CA ILE A 437 -8.86 -8.33 -35.89
C ILE A 437 -8.23 -9.71 -35.69
N SER A 438 -8.64 -10.39 -34.63
CA SER A 438 -8.57 -11.85 -34.61
C SER A 438 -9.64 -12.33 -35.59
N SER A 439 -9.22 -12.85 -36.72
CA SER A 439 -10.09 -13.57 -37.67
C SER A 439 -10.56 -14.84 -36.97
N ASN A 440 -11.69 -14.78 -36.30
CA ASN A 440 -12.43 -15.96 -35.91
C ASN A 440 -13.68 -16.07 -36.78
N SER A 441 -13.57 -16.94 -37.75
CA SER A 441 -14.70 -17.59 -38.39
C SER A 441 -15.55 -18.30 -37.34
N THR A 442 -16.84 -18.03 -37.43
CA THR A 442 -17.94 -18.75 -36.79
C THR A 442 -17.75 -20.27 -36.89
N GLU A 443 -17.55 -20.91 -35.76
CA GLU A 443 -17.94 -22.31 -35.59
C GLU A 443 -18.41 -22.53 -34.15
N ASN A 444 -19.65 -23.00 -34.06
CA ASN A 444 -20.28 -23.56 -32.87
C ASN A 444 -19.37 -24.60 -32.24
N ASN A 445 -18.98 -24.36 -30.99
CA ASN A 445 -18.61 -25.45 -30.11
C ASN A 445 -19.19 -25.20 -28.72
N ASN A 446 -20.18 -26.01 -28.41
CA ASN A 446 -20.63 -26.27 -27.07
C ASN A 446 -19.44 -26.70 -26.18
N GLN A 447 -18.97 -25.80 -25.34
CA GLN A 447 -18.17 -26.19 -24.18
C GLN A 447 -18.85 -25.68 -22.92
N ASN A 448 -19.09 -26.59 -22.00
CA ASN A 448 -19.62 -26.39 -20.66
C ASN A 448 -18.96 -25.18 -19.99
N THR A 449 -19.66 -24.06 -19.96
CA THR A 449 -19.39 -22.97 -19.03
C THR A 449 -19.99 -23.38 -17.69
N GLU A 450 -19.17 -23.82 -16.76
CA GLU A 450 -19.57 -23.89 -15.35
C GLU A 450 -20.05 -22.51 -14.94
N ASN A 451 -21.31 -22.41 -14.50
CA ASN A 451 -21.91 -21.19 -14.00
C ASN A 451 -21.12 -20.69 -12.80
N GLN A 452 -20.33 -19.65 -12.97
CA GLN A 452 -19.58 -19.03 -11.91
C GLN A 452 -20.51 -18.17 -11.05
N ILE A 453 -20.79 -18.63 -9.82
CA ILE A 453 -21.80 -18.07 -8.92
C ILE A 453 -21.09 -17.35 -7.78
N TYR A 454 -21.47 -16.08 -7.51
CA TYR A 454 -20.98 -15.29 -6.38
C TYR A 454 -22.09 -15.06 -5.34
N ARG A 455 -21.80 -15.34 -4.07
CA ARG A 455 -22.74 -15.05 -2.96
C ARG A 455 -22.41 -13.70 -2.34
N VAL A 456 -23.34 -12.76 -2.40
CA VAL A 456 -23.22 -11.40 -1.88
C VAL A 456 -22.95 -11.41 -0.38
N ARG A 457 -21.93 -10.69 0.08
CA ARG A 457 -21.54 -10.53 1.49
C ARG A 457 -22.03 -9.18 2.03
N LYS A 458 -22.09 -9.03 3.33
CA LYS A 458 -22.42 -7.76 3.98
C LYS A 458 -21.37 -6.68 3.57
N GLY A 459 -21.85 -5.56 3.02
CA GLY A 459 -20.99 -4.48 2.53
C GLY A 459 -20.63 -4.56 1.03
N ASP A 460 -20.99 -5.64 0.32
CA ASP A 460 -20.79 -5.70 -1.12
C ASP A 460 -21.73 -4.75 -1.87
N SER A 461 -21.22 -4.19 -2.97
CA SER A 461 -21.97 -3.50 -4.02
C SER A 461 -21.70 -4.18 -5.36
N LEU A 462 -22.59 -4.01 -6.34
CA LEU A 462 -22.37 -4.55 -7.69
C LEU A 462 -21.03 -4.12 -8.28
N TYR A 463 -20.61 -2.90 -7.97
CA TYR A 463 -19.31 -2.38 -8.40
C TYR A 463 -18.14 -3.07 -7.70
N SER A 464 -18.21 -3.28 -6.37
CA SER A 464 -17.16 -3.98 -5.62
C SER A 464 -17.08 -5.46 -5.99
N ILE A 465 -18.20 -6.09 -6.36
CA ILE A 465 -18.23 -7.47 -6.85
C ILE A 465 -17.60 -7.53 -8.26
N ALA A 466 -17.99 -6.66 -9.18
CA ALA A 466 -17.41 -6.58 -10.53
C ALA A 466 -15.87 -6.44 -10.49
N LYS A 467 -15.35 -5.63 -9.56
CA LYS A 467 -13.91 -5.43 -9.38
C LYS A 467 -13.13 -6.71 -8.99
N LYS A 468 -13.82 -7.71 -8.42
CA LYS A 468 -13.21 -9.02 -8.06
C LYS A 468 -13.07 -9.96 -9.27
N PHE A 469 -13.71 -9.64 -10.39
CA PHE A 469 -13.75 -10.48 -11.59
C PHE A 469 -13.28 -9.67 -12.81
N PRO A 470 -12.01 -9.79 -13.22
CA PRO A 470 -11.45 -9.06 -14.35
C PRO A 470 -12.28 -9.27 -15.64
N GLY A 471 -12.61 -8.17 -16.32
CA GLY A 471 -13.41 -8.21 -17.56
C GLY A 471 -14.91 -8.12 -17.38
N ILE A 472 -15.43 -8.13 -16.13
CA ILE A 472 -16.88 -8.06 -15.84
C ILE A 472 -17.22 -6.68 -15.29
N SER A 473 -18.28 -6.06 -15.81
CA SER A 473 -18.80 -4.79 -15.31
C SER A 473 -19.99 -4.99 -14.35
N ALA A 474 -20.31 -3.97 -13.55
CA ALA A 474 -21.50 -3.99 -12.71
C ALA A 474 -22.79 -4.09 -13.54
N GLU A 475 -22.78 -3.56 -14.77
CA GLU A 475 -23.90 -3.64 -15.70
C GLU A 475 -24.08 -5.06 -16.27
N ASP A 476 -22.98 -5.78 -16.52
CA ASP A 476 -23.03 -7.19 -16.94
C ASP A 476 -23.64 -8.05 -15.84
N ILE A 477 -23.23 -7.85 -14.60
CA ILE A 477 -23.80 -8.57 -13.44
C ILE A 477 -25.30 -8.29 -13.32
N LYS A 478 -25.74 -7.04 -13.50
CA LYS A 478 -27.17 -6.70 -13.51
C LYS A 478 -27.93 -7.44 -14.61
N LYS A 479 -27.39 -7.39 -15.82
CA LYS A 479 -27.99 -8.00 -17.01
C LYS A 479 -28.15 -9.51 -16.85
N TRP A 480 -27.10 -10.19 -16.40
CA TRP A 480 -27.12 -11.64 -16.20
C TRP A 480 -28.04 -12.11 -15.06
N ASN A 481 -28.35 -11.21 -14.11
CA ASN A 481 -29.17 -11.53 -12.95
C ASN A 481 -30.54 -10.85 -12.96
N GLY A 482 -30.92 -10.15 -14.02
CA GLY A 482 -32.21 -9.46 -14.12
C GLY A 482 -32.43 -8.36 -13.06
N ILE A 483 -31.34 -7.71 -12.61
CA ILE A 483 -31.40 -6.70 -11.53
C ILE A 483 -31.67 -5.32 -12.14
N SER A 484 -32.84 -4.74 -11.83
CA SER A 484 -33.18 -3.36 -12.13
C SER A 484 -32.76 -2.46 -10.94
N GLY A 485 -31.69 -1.63 -11.14
CA GLY A 485 -31.14 -0.77 -10.10
C GLY A 485 -29.85 -1.31 -9.46
N ASN A 486 -29.51 -0.82 -8.26
CA ASN A 486 -28.25 -1.19 -7.58
C ASN A 486 -28.45 -2.00 -6.31
N ASN A 487 -29.70 -2.41 -6.00
CA ASN A 487 -30.03 -3.05 -4.74
C ASN A 487 -29.71 -4.55 -4.75
N ILE A 488 -28.64 -4.94 -4.05
CA ILE A 488 -28.31 -6.32 -3.73
C ILE A 488 -28.33 -6.51 -2.21
N ARG A 489 -28.65 -7.73 -1.74
CA ARG A 489 -28.74 -8.05 -0.32
C ARG A 489 -27.71 -9.11 0.06
N PRO A 490 -27.11 -9.05 1.26
CA PRO A 490 -26.26 -10.11 1.76
C PRO A 490 -26.96 -11.47 1.71
N GLY A 491 -26.26 -12.50 1.21
CA GLY A 491 -26.81 -13.85 0.98
C GLY A 491 -27.39 -14.08 -0.41
N MET A 492 -27.64 -13.03 -1.19
CA MET A 492 -28.11 -13.15 -2.59
C MET A 492 -27.04 -13.83 -3.46
N THR A 493 -27.46 -14.68 -4.35
CA THR A 493 -26.60 -15.38 -5.30
C THR A 493 -26.63 -14.69 -6.65
N LEU A 494 -25.47 -14.35 -7.20
CA LEU A 494 -25.32 -13.65 -8.47
C LEU A 494 -24.55 -14.53 -9.46
N ASN A 495 -25.06 -14.63 -10.69
CA ASN A 495 -24.35 -15.22 -11.82
C ASN A 495 -23.31 -14.22 -12.33
N ILE A 496 -22.05 -14.64 -12.46
CA ILE A 496 -20.90 -13.77 -12.80
C ILE A 496 -20.42 -13.98 -14.23
N ASN A 497 -20.91 -15.00 -14.91
CA ASN A 497 -20.70 -15.26 -16.34
C ASN A 497 -22.08 -15.41 -17.03
N GLY A 498 -22.27 -14.69 -18.13
CA GLY A 498 -23.48 -14.71 -18.94
C GLY A 498 -23.44 -15.80 -20.00
#